data_7e0e476b86e3b7fa04e0854b6e93d2e2
#
_entry.id   7e0e476b86e3b7fa04e0854b6e93d2e2
#
_cell.length_a   1.000
_cell.length_b   1.000
_cell.length_c   1.000
_cell.angle_alpha   90.00
_cell.angle_beta   90.00
_cell.angle_gamma   90.00
#
_symmetry.space_group_name_H-M   'P 1'
#
loop_
_entity.id
_entity.type
_entity.pdbx_description
1 polymer ?
#
loop_
_entity_poly.entity_id
_entity_poly.type
_entity_poly.pdbx_seq_one_letter_code
_entity_poly.pdbx_strand_id
1 'polypeptide(L)'
;MRVLWASICTVLWTIVFGLSGIFLTTFESNKGRTLGHCARLWGKFILFTCGIKYKVTGLSNLNPNANYIFAGNHTSMLDIPIAFSGLPYWLVPIAKIELRSVILLGWVMRTAGHIFIDRKKSESAIRTLERTKKSLLDNPRSILLFPEGTRTQDGSIGPFKKGGLLLSIDTKMPIVPVAFIGSFEMFGKGSWSMRGRSVELRVGTPIEPSNYSYETREELAEHVREKVSDLI
;
A
#
# COMPACT_ATOMS: atom_id res chain seq x y z
N MET A 1 11.18 15.04 -19.87
CA MET A 1 9.89 14.79 -20.56
C MET A 1 9.07 13.64 -19.94
N ARG A 2 9.62 12.43 -19.69
CA ARG A 2 8.85 11.29 -19.13
C ARG A 2 8.24 11.57 -17.74
N VAL A 3 8.95 12.25 -16.84
CA VAL A 3 8.42 12.59 -15.49
C VAL A 3 7.25 13.58 -15.60
N LEU A 4 7.36 14.62 -16.43
CA LEU A 4 6.27 15.58 -16.64
C LEU A 4 5.03 14.87 -17.20
N TRP A 5 5.20 14.02 -18.22
CA TRP A 5 4.13 13.20 -18.76
C TRP A 5 3.49 12.31 -17.70
N ALA A 6 4.28 11.59 -16.92
CA ALA A 6 3.80 10.75 -15.85
C ALA A 6 3.03 11.54 -14.78
N SER A 7 3.49 12.75 -14.43
CA SER A 7 2.81 13.64 -13.49
C SER A 7 1.45 14.08 -14.04
N ILE A 8 1.38 14.50 -15.32
CA ILE A 8 0.13 14.86 -15.97
C ILE A 8 -0.85 13.69 -15.98
N CYS A 9 -0.40 12.50 -16.40
CA CYS A 9 -1.23 11.30 -16.40
C CYS A 9 -1.71 10.94 -14.99
N THR A 10 -0.85 11.04 -13.99
CA THR A 10 -1.23 10.76 -12.59
C THR A 10 -2.32 11.71 -12.11
N VAL A 11 -2.19 13.01 -12.37
CA VAL A 11 -3.23 14.00 -12.02
C VAL A 11 -4.53 13.71 -12.75
N LEU A 12 -4.47 13.50 -14.08
CA LEU A 12 -5.64 13.21 -14.91
C LEU A 12 -6.40 11.97 -14.41
N TRP A 13 -5.70 10.85 -14.24
CA TRP A 13 -6.33 9.61 -13.78
C TRP A 13 -6.81 9.68 -12.32
N THR A 14 -6.15 10.49 -11.47
CA THR A 14 -6.65 10.76 -10.10
C THR A 14 -7.96 11.53 -10.14
N ILE A 15 -8.10 12.50 -11.05
CA ILE A 15 -9.37 13.22 -11.25
C ILE A 15 -10.45 12.26 -11.75
N VAL A 16 -10.17 11.53 -12.82
CA VAL A 16 -11.15 10.64 -13.48
C VAL A 16 -11.64 9.57 -12.53
N PHE A 17 -10.72 8.71 -12.03
CA PHE A 17 -11.10 7.58 -11.17
C PHE A 17 -11.50 8.00 -9.76
N GLY A 18 -10.94 9.13 -9.27
CA GLY A 18 -11.30 9.67 -7.96
C GLY A 18 -12.72 10.19 -7.93
N LEU A 19 -13.09 11.07 -8.88
CA LEU A 19 -14.46 11.63 -8.94
C LEU A 19 -15.50 10.56 -9.28
N SER A 20 -15.20 9.69 -10.28
CA SER A 20 -16.08 8.57 -10.62
C SER A 20 -16.29 7.64 -9.43
N GLY A 21 -15.23 7.30 -8.70
CA GLY A 21 -15.30 6.45 -7.53
C GLY A 21 -16.09 7.07 -6.38
N ILE A 22 -15.91 8.37 -6.09
CA ILE A 22 -16.71 9.08 -5.08
C ILE A 22 -18.19 9.06 -5.47
N PHE A 23 -18.51 9.39 -6.72
CA PHE A 23 -19.90 9.36 -7.21
C PHE A 23 -20.52 7.97 -7.06
N LEU A 24 -19.85 6.93 -7.53
CA LEU A 24 -20.35 5.55 -7.46
C LEU A 24 -20.48 5.06 -6.01
N THR A 25 -19.59 5.47 -5.11
CA THR A 25 -19.64 5.10 -3.69
C THR A 25 -20.88 5.63 -2.97
N THR A 26 -21.55 6.68 -3.50
CA THR A 26 -22.81 7.16 -2.92
C THR A 26 -23.96 6.14 -3.02
N PHE A 27 -23.87 5.21 -3.97
CA PHE A 27 -24.85 4.14 -4.21
C PHE A 27 -24.43 2.80 -3.61
N GLU A 28 -23.33 2.77 -2.86
CA GLU A 28 -22.74 1.54 -2.33
C GLU A 28 -23.13 1.31 -0.85
N SER A 29 -23.54 0.10 -0.51
CA SER A 29 -23.79 -0.31 0.88
C SER A 29 -22.49 -0.47 1.68
N ASN A 30 -21.46 -1.06 1.08
CA ASN A 30 -20.12 -1.24 1.68
C ASN A 30 -19.17 -0.10 1.25
N LYS A 31 -19.33 1.06 1.88
CA LYS A 31 -18.63 2.30 1.53
C LYS A 31 -17.12 2.11 1.36
N GLY A 32 -16.63 2.38 0.15
CA GLY A 32 -15.21 2.37 -0.20
C GLY A 32 -14.76 1.17 -1.05
N ARG A 33 -15.54 0.11 -1.21
CA ARG A 33 -15.19 -1.04 -2.03
C ARG A 33 -15.10 -0.68 -3.52
N THR A 34 -16.06 0.09 -4.02
CA THR A 34 -16.07 0.63 -5.38
C THR A 34 -14.84 1.50 -5.64
N LEU A 35 -14.45 2.35 -4.67
CA LEU A 35 -13.21 3.12 -4.75
C LEU A 35 -11.98 2.22 -4.80
N GLY A 36 -11.99 1.06 -4.15
CA GLY A 36 -10.94 0.05 -4.28
C GLY A 36 -10.80 -0.46 -5.72
N HIS A 37 -11.92 -0.70 -6.43
CA HIS A 37 -11.92 -1.06 -7.86
C HIS A 37 -11.40 0.11 -8.72
N CYS A 38 -11.86 1.34 -8.46
CA CYS A 38 -11.36 2.54 -9.14
C CYS A 38 -9.85 2.73 -8.92
N ALA A 39 -9.34 2.50 -7.71
CA ALA A 39 -7.92 2.57 -7.40
C ALA A 39 -7.09 1.54 -8.18
N ARG A 40 -7.64 0.34 -8.38
CA ARG A 40 -7.00 -0.68 -9.23
C ARG A 40 -6.90 -0.24 -10.68
N LEU A 41 -7.99 0.29 -11.24
CA LEU A 41 -7.99 0.84 -12.59
C LEU A 41 -7.05 2.04 -12.70
N TRP A 42 -7.09 2.95 -11.74
CA TRP A 42 -6.18 4.08 -11.62
C TRP A 42 -4.71 3.66 -11.72
N GLY A 43 -4.31 2.65 -10.93
CA GLY A 43 -2.95 2.12 -10.98
C GLY A 43 -2.60 1.56 -12.36
N LYS A 44 -3.49 0.74 -12.95
CA LYS A 44 -3.29 0.16 -14.29
C LYS A 44 -3.13 1.23 -15.35
N PHE A 45 -3.97 2.26 -15.34
CA PHE A 45 -3.92 3.34 -16.33
C PHE A 45 -2.67 4.20 -16.17
N ILE A 46 -2.21 4.48 -14.95
CA ILE A 46 -0.93 5.16 -14.72
C ILE A 46 0.22 4.34 -15.31
N LEU A 47 0.33 3.07 -14.95
CA LEU A 47 1.41 2.22 -15.44
C LEU A 47 1.39 2.12 -16.97
N PHE A 48 0.21 1.91 -17.55
CA PHE A 48 0.03 1.84 -19.01
C PHE A 48 0.44 3.14 -19.72
N THR A 49 -0.08 4.28 -19.27
CA THR A 49 0.19 5.58 -19.93
C THR A 49 1.63 6.05 -19.73
N CYS A 50 2.30 5.60 -18.67
CA CYS A 50 3.73 5.82 -18.44
C CYS A 50 4.63 4.81 -19.19
N GLY A 51 4.04 3.83 -19.89
CA GLY A 51 4.78 2.78 -20.59
C GLY A 51 5.55 1.84 -19.65
N ILE A 52 5.01 1.62 -18.45
CA ILE A 52 5.62 0.77 -17.43
C ILE A 52 5.01 -0.62 -17.51
N LYS A 53 5.83 -1.63 -17.81
CA LYS A 53 5.44 -3.03 -17.73
C LYS A 53 5.65 -3.51 -16.30
N TYR A 54 4.70 -4.29 -15.79
CA TYR A 54 4.86 -4.92 -14.48
C TYR A 54 4.48 -6.40 -14.52
N LYS A 55 5.15 -7.17 -13.69
CA LYS A 55 4.88 -8.60 -13.49
C LYS A 55 4.52 -8.81 -12.02
N VAL A 56 3.61 -9.74 -11.76
CA VAL A 56 3.25 -10.16 -10.40
C VAL A 56 3.46 -11.66 -10.28
N THR A 57 4.13 -12.09 -9.22
CA THR A 57 4.38 -13.50 -8.92
C THR A 57 3.96 -13.83 -7.48
N GLY A 58 3.67 -15.10 -7.20
CA GLY A 58 3.34 -15.57 -5.86
C GLY A 58 1.88 -15.39 -5.41
N LEU A 59 0.99 -14.84 -6.25
CA LEU A 59 -0.44 -14.67 -5.89
C LEU A 59 -1.17 -16.00 -5.64
N SER A 60 -0.71 -17.10 -6.23
CA SER A 60 -1.28 -18.44 -6.03
C SER A 60 -1.20 -18.94 -4.58
N ASN A 61 -0.32 -18.33 -3.77
CA ASN A 61 -0.17 -18.65 -2.34
C ASN A 61 -1.28 -18.06 -1.47
N LEU A 62 -2.17 -17.25 -2.04
CA LEU A 62 -3.17 -16.49 -1.31
C LEU A 62 -4.59 -16.95 -1.62
N ASN A 63 -5.44 -16.97 -0.59
CA ASN A 63 -6.87 -17.15 -0.76
C ASN A 63 -7.50 -15.83 -1.28
N PRO A 64 -8.15 -15.81 -2.46
CA PRO A 64 -8.74 -14.60 -3.03
C PRO A 64 -9.89 -14.00 -2.21
N ASN A 65 -10.49 -14.78 -1.31
CA ASN A 65 -11.61 -14.35 -0.46
C ASN A 65 -11.16 -13.93 0.95
N ALA A 66 -9.88 -14.03 1.28
CA ALA A 66 -9.36 -13.58 2.57
C ALA A 66 -8.90 -12.12 2.52
N ASN A 67 -8.67 -11.53 3.70
CA ASN A 67 -8.05 -10.22 3.84
C ASN A 67 -6.67 -10.36 4.47
N TYR A 68 -5.74 -9.52 4.04
CA TYR A 68 -4.33 -9.58 4.42
C TYR A 68 -3.77 -8.21 4.76
N ILE A 69 -2.69 -8.20 5.53
CA ILE A 69 -1.82 -7.04 5.67
C ILE A 69 -0.61 -7.24 4.75
N PHE A 70 -0.62 -6.61 3.58
CA PHE A 70 0.52 -6.61 2.66
C PHE A 70 1.59 -5.67 3.19
N ALA A 71 2.73 -6.20 3.58
CA ALA A 71 3.86 -5.44 4.11
C ALA A 71 5.06 -5.54 3.17
N GLY A 72 5.58 -4.41 2.70
CA GLY A 72 6.65 -4.40 1.69
C GLY A 72 7.69 -3.30 1.86
N ASN A 73 8.78 -3.42 1.10
CA ASN A 73 9.77 -2.37 0.94
C ASN A 73 9.18 -1.16 0.22
N HIS A 74 9.66 0.03 0.54
CA HIS A 74 9.19 1.27 -0.09
C HIS A 74 10.33 2.03 -0.75
N THR A 75 10.40 1.93 -2.06
CA THR A 75 11.53 2.44 -2.84
C THR A 75 11.14 3.56 -3.79
N SER A 76 9.86 3.60 -4.22
CA SER A 76 9.39 4.52 -5.24
C SER A 76 7.97 5.00 -4.96
N MET A 77 7.58 6.11 -5.60
CA MET A 77 6.15 6.48 -5.70
C MET A 77 5.37 5.49 -6.57
N LEU A 78 6.05 4.74 -7.45
CA LEU A 78 5.44 3.73 -8.31
C LEU A 78 4.97 2.49 -7.54
N ASP A 79 5.46 2.25 -6.33
CA ASP A 79 5.04 1.10 -5.50
C ASP A 79 3.53 1.11 -5.25
N ILE A 80 2.93 2.30 -5.12
CA ILE A 80 1.47 2.45 -4.90
C ILE A 80 0.65 2.00 -6.12
N PRO A 81 0.84 2.56 -7.34
CA PRO A 81 0.11 2.07 -8.51
C PRO A 81 0.42 0.61 -8.86
N ILE A 82 1.65 0.12 -8.59
CA ILE A 82 2.00 -1.30 -8.76
C ILE A 82 1.19 -2.17 -7.81
N ALA A 83 1.12 -1.81 -6.51
CA ALA A 83 0.34 -2.55 -5.52
C ALA A 83 -1.15 -2.60 -5.87
N PHE A 84 -1.76 -1.45 -6.19
CA PHE A 84 -3.18 -1.41 -6.59
C PHE A 84 -3.46 -2.22 -7.85
N SER A 85 -2.54 -2.18 -8.84
CA SER A 85 -2.72 -2.93 -10.09
C SER A 85 -2.53 -4.42 -9.92
N GLY A 86 -1.57 -4.82 -9.09
CA GLY A 86 -1.07 -6.19 -8.97
C GLY A 86 -1.78 -7.03 -7.91
N LEU A 87 -2.28 -6.41 -6.85
CA LEU A 87 -2.96 -7.13 -5.76
C LEU A 87 -4.48 -7.13 -5.96
N PRO A 88 -5.12 -8.29 -6.23
CA PRO A 88 -6.54 -8.36 -6.55
C PRO A 88 -7.45 -8.31 -5.30
N TYR A 89 -7.12 -7.47 -4.33
CA TYR A 89 -7.83 -7.32 -3.06
C TYR A 89 -8.42 -5.91 -2.92
N TRP A 90 -9.43 -5.74 -2.07
CA TRP A 90 -9.83 -4.42 -1.62
C TRP A 90 -8.75 -3.87 -0.69
N LEU A 91 -7.87 -3.05 -1.26
CA LEU A 91 -6.62 -2.62 -0.65
C LEU A 91 -6.73 -1.20 -0.12
N VAL A 92 -6.41 -1.02 1.16
CA VAL A 92 -6.41 0.28 1.85
C VAL A 92 -5.00 0.57 2.39
N PRO A 93 -4.29 1.56 1.82
CA PRO A 93 -2.97 1.95 2.31
C PRO A 93 -2.98 2.65 3.65
N ILE A 94 -1.93 2.41 4.44
CA ILE A 94 -1.55 3.28 5.56
C ILE A 94 -0.69 4.42 5.02
N ALA A 95 -1.27 5.62 5.03
CA ALA A 95 -0.71 6.81 4.41
C ALA A 95 -0.24 7.85 5.43
N LYS A 96 0.64 8.76 4.98
CA LYS A 96 1.12 9.89 5.76
C LYS A 96 0.00 10.92 5.96
N ILE A 97 -0.15 11.47 7.18
CA ILE A 97 -1.23 12.40 7.54
C ILE A 97 -1.31 13.63 6.62
N GLU A 98 -0.19 14.12 6.11
CA GLU A 98 -0.13 15.29 5.23
C GLU A 98 -0.86 15.09 3.90
N LEU A 99 -0.99 13.84 3.43
CA LEU A 99 -1.76 13.55 2.21
C LEU A 99 -3.26 13.83 2.38
N ARG A 100 -3.75 13.87 3.63
CA ARG A 100 -5.14 14.19 3.94
C ARG A 100 -5.53 15.61 3.49
N SER A 101 -4.56 16.54 3.47
CA SER A 101 -4.77 17.94 3.12
C SER A 101 -4.57 18.24 1.63
N VAL A 102 -4.13 17.25 0.84
CA VAL A 102 -4.00 17.43 -0.61
C VAL A 102 -5.38 17.45 -1.25
N ILE A 103 -5.69 18.56 -1.94
CA ILE A 103 -6.98 18.75 -2.61
C ILE A 103 -7.26 17.56 -3.54
N LEU A 104 -8.51 17.14 -3.61
CA LEU A 104 -9.02 15.96 -4.32
C LEU A 104 -8.43 14.64 -3.81
N LEU A 105 -7.10 14.45 -3.86
CA LEU A 105 -6.46 13.21 -3.41
C LEU A 105 -6.83 12.86 -1.96
N GLY A 106 -6.72 13.83 -1.04
CA GLY A 106 -7.09 13.64 0.36
C GLY A 106 -8.59 13.35 0.53
N TRP A 107 -9.45 13.92 -0.32
CA TRP A 107 -10.88 13.62 -0.31
C TRP A 107 -11.15 12.19 -0.80
N VAL A 108 -10.62 11.81 -1.96
CA VAL A 108 -10.72 10.44 -2.50
C VAL A 108 -10.22 9.41 -1.47
N MET A 109 -9.03 9.63 -0.92
CA MET A 109 -8.44 8.72 0.06
C MET A 109 -9.28 8.57 1.32
N ARG A 110 -9.87 9.66 1.84
CA ARG A 110 -10.79 9.60 3.00
C ARG A 110 -12.04 8.80 2.69
N THR A 111 -12.66 9.06 1.54
CA THR A 111 -13.87 8.35 1.11
C THR A 111 -13.59 6.87 0.87
N ALA A 112 -12.39 6.53 0.36
CA ALA A 112 -11.92 5.16 0.19
C ALA A 112 -11.54 4.45 1.51
N GLY A 113 -11.60 5.16 2.66
CA GLY A 113 -11.28 4.59 3.97
C GLY A 113 -9.78 4.43 4.22
N HIS A 114 -8.91 5.18 3.53
CA HIS A 114 -7.46 5.14 3.77
C HIS A 114 -7.12 5.57 5.19
N ILE A 115 -6.08 4.96 5.76
CA ILE A 115 -5.64 5.17 7.13
C ILE A 115 -4.53 6.23 7.11
N PHE A 116 -4.77 7.35 7.81
CA PHE A 116 -3.79 8.45 7.87
C PHE A 116 -3.08 8.45 9.21
N ILE A 117 -1.76 8.25 9.19
CA ILE A 117 -0.93 8.22 10.41
C ILE A 117 -0.03 9.45 10.48
N ASP A 118 -0.08 10.14 11.63
CA ASP A 118 0.93 11.13 12.01
C ASP A 118 2.15 10.39 12.54
N ARG A 119 3.18 10.28 11.71
CA ARG A 119 4.41 9.56 12.03
C ARG A 119 5.33 10.29 13.02
N LYS A 120 5.02 11.56 13.32
CA LYS A 120 5.78 12.39 14.25
C LYS A 120 5.22 12.33 15.67
N LYS A 121 3.93 11.97 15.82
CA LYS A 121 3.22 11.95 17.11
C LYS A 121 2.80 10.53 17.47
N SER A 122 3.58 9.86 18.31
CA SER A 122 3.38 8.46 18.70
C SER A 122 1.97 8.20 19.25
N GLU A 123 1.46 9.04 20.17
CA GLU A 123 0.11 8.87 20.72
C GLU A 123 -0.99 9.00 19.65
N SER A 124 -0.84 9.93 18.69
CA SER A 124 -1.79 10.07 17.58
C SER A 124 -1.78 8.84 16.68
N ALA A 125 -0.60 8.27 16.44
CA ALA A 125 -0.44 7.04 15.68
C ALA A 125 -1.13 5.86 16.37
N ILE A 126 -0.94 5.69 17.67
CA ILE A 126 -1.59 4.63 18.48
C ILE A 126 -3.11 4.77 18.41
N ARG A 127 -3.66 5.96 18.68
CA ARG A 127 -5.12 6.20 18.59
C ARG A 127 -5.66 5.91 17.18
N THR A 128 -4.88 6.18 16.13
CA THR A 128 -5.28 5.87 14.75
C THR A 128 -5.31 4.37 14.52
N LEU A 129 -4.34 3.62 15.02
CA LEU A 129 -4.29 2.16 14.89
C LEU A 129 -5.46 1.49 15.63
N GLU A 130 -5.81 1.96 16.84
CA GLU A 130 -6.99 1.48 17.58
C GLU A 130 -8.30 1.69 16.81
N ARG A 131 -8.50 2.86 16.23
CA ARG A 131 -9.66 3.14 15.36
C ARG A 131 -9.66 2.26 14.12
N THR A 132 -8.48 2.01 13.56
CA THR A 132 -8.31 1.15 12.39
C THR A 132 -8.68 -0.28 12.71
N LYS A 133 -8.21 -0.82 13.84
CA LYS A 133 -8.59 -2.14 14.35
C LYS A 133 -10.11 -2.29 14.38
N LYS A 134 -10.82 -1.40 15.07
CA LYS A 134 -12.29 -1.42 15.13
C LYS A 134 -12.91 -1.40 13.72
N SER A 135 -12.45 -0.50 12.86
CA SER A 135 -12.95 -0.37 11.49
C SER A 135 -12.70 -1.60 10.62
N LEU A 136 -11.62 -2.35 10.85
CA LEU A 136 -11.31 -3.60 10.13
C LEU A 136 -12.16 -4.77 10.63
N LEU A 137 -12.50 -4.80 11.92
CA LEU A 137 -13.41 -5.80 12.48
C LEU A 137 -14.86 -5.58 11.98
N ASP A 138 -15.29 -4.32 11.89
CA ASP A 138 -16.64 -3.96 11.41
C ASP A 138 -16.78 -4.11 9.88
N ASN A 139 -15.72 -3.83 9.13
CA ASN A 139 -15.70 -3.88 7.65
C ASN A 139 -14.36 -4.42 7.16
N PRO A 140 -14.20 -5.76 7.04
CA PRO A 140 -12.95 -6.41 6.69
C PRO A 140 -12.44 -6.01 5.29
N ARG A 141 -11.18 -5.62 5.20
CA ARG A 141 -10.48 -5.26 3.97
C ARG A 141 -8.97 -5.42 4.14
N SER A 142 -8.26 -5.58 3.04
CA SER A 142 -6.81 -5.73 3.08
C SER A 142 -6.09 -4.39 3.26
N ILE A 143 -4.97 -4.42 3.94
CA ILE A 143 -4.14 -3.25 4.24
C ILE A 143 -2.86 -3.31 3.40
N LEU A 144 -2.43 -2.16 2.88
CA LEU A 144 -1.08 -1.98 2.33
C LEU A 144 -0.25 -1.16 3.32
N LEU A 145 0.84 -1.73 3.76
CA LEU A 145 1.75 -1.15 4.73
C LEU A 145 3.18 -1.13 4.18
N PHE A 146 3.85 0.00 4.36
CA PHE A 146 5.30 0.13 4.18
C PHE A 146 5.93 0.36 5.56
N PRO A 147 6.42 -0.72 6.23
CA PRO A 147 6.82 -0.62 7.64
C PRO A 147 8.05 0.26 7.88
N GLU A 148 8.87 0.52 6.85
CA GLU A 148 9.97 1.48 6.90
C GLU A 148 9.49 2.90 7.26
N GLY A 149 8.25 3.23 6.91
CA GLY A 149 7.62 4.52 7.19
C GLY A 149 8.12 5.67 6.31
N THR A 150 9.05 5.44 5.40
CA THR A 150 9.51 6.39 4.37
C THR A 150 10.10 5.61 3.20
N ARG A 151 10.22 6.24 2.04
CA ARG A 151 10.96 5.65 0.92
C ARG A 151 12.45 5.65 1.21
N THR A 152 13.14 4.57 0.80
CA THR A 152 14.59 4.47 0.89
C THR A 152 15.29 5.56 0.08
N GLN A 153 16.55 5.85 0.42
CA GLN A 153 17.40 6.81 -0.29
C GLN A 153 18.31 6.12 -1.32
N ASP A 154 18.69 4.87 -1.06
CA ASP A 154 19.73 4.12 -1.77
C ASP A 154 19.23 2.79 -2.37
N GLY A 155 17.94 2.46 -2.18
CA GLY A 155 17.36 1.20 -2.64
C GLY A 155 17.40 0.08 -1.60
N SER A 156 18.15 0.23 -0.51
CA SER A 156 18.21 -0.78 0.55
C SER A 156 16.92 -0.86 1.38
N ILE A 157 16.68 -2.01 1.99
CA ILE A 157 15.55 -2.19 2.93
C ILE A 157 15.97 -1.68 4.31
N GLY A 158 15.29 -0.65 4.78
CA GLY A 158 15.46 -0.12 6.12
C GLY A 158 14.83 -1.00 7.21
N PRO A 159 15.02 -0.64 8.49
CA PRO A 159 14.38 -1.33 9.61
C PRO A 159 12.86 -1.16 9.56
N PHE A 160 12.13 -2.23 9.88
CA PHE A 160 10.69 -2.23 9.91
C PHE A 160 10.14 -1.76 11.25
N LYS A 161 9.23 -0.79 11.22
CA LYS A 161 8.51 -0.29 12.40
C LYS A 161 7.39 -1.24 12.77
N LYS A 162 7.34 -1.63 14.02
CA LYS A 162 6.38 -2.58 14.57
C LYS A 162 4.92 -2.09 14.58
N GLY A 163 4.66 -0.79 14.75
CA GLY A 163 3.33 -0.27 15.04
C GLY A 163 2.24 -0.68 14.06
N GLY A 164 2.47 -0.57 12.75
CA GLY A 164 1.48 -0.98 11.75
C GLY A 164 1.30 -2.50 11.65
N LEU A 165 2.34 -3.27 11.97
CA LEU A 165 2.31 -4.73 11.94
C LEU A 165 1.50 -5.31 13.12
N LEU A 166 1.36 -4.59 14.24
CA LEU A 166 0.53 -4.99 15.37
C LEU A 166 -0.94 -5.16 15.00
N LEU A 167 -1.40 -4.50 13.94
CA LEU A 167 -2.77 -4.72 13.42
C LEU A 167 -3.03 -6.19 13.07
N SER A 168 -2.00 -6.96 12.70
CA SER A 168 -2.17 -8.38 12.40
C SER A 168 -2.54 -9.19 13.66
N ILE A 169 -1.88 -8.92 14.76
CA ILE A 169 -2.16 -9.55 16.07
C ILE A 169 -3.58 -9.18 16.51
N ASP A 170 -3.92 -7.90 16.42
CA ASP A 170 -5.21 -7.37 16.86
C ASP A 170 -6.40 -7.85 16.04
N THR A 171 -6.22 -8.01 14.73
CA THR A 171 -7.30 -8.36 13.79
C THR A 171 -7.25 -9.82 13.35
N LYS A 172 -6.23 -10.55 13.75
CA LYS A 172 -5.92 -11.93 13.30
C LYS A 172 -5.76 -12.05 11.78
N MET A 173 -5.42 -10.94 11.11
CA MET A 173 -5.15 -10.93 9.67
C MET A 173 -3.70 -11.35 9.43
N PRO A 174 -3.44 -12.35 8.56
CA PRO A 174 -2.09 -12.73 8.20
C PRO A 174 -1.34 -11.60 7.51
N ILE A 175 -0.01 -11.51 7.74
CA ILE A 175 0.87 -10.58 7.03
C ILE A 175 1.42 -11.28 5.80
N VAL A 176 1.27 -10.64 4.64
CA VAL A 176 1.86 -11.09 3.39
C VAL A 176 3.06 -10.21 3.07
N PRO A 177 4.30 -10.75 3.13
CA PRO A 177 5.47 -10.03 2.67
C PRO A 177 5.36 -9.79 1.16
N VAL A 178 5.66 -8.59 0.70
CA VAL A 178 5.71 -8.25 -0.72
C VAL A 178 6.99 -7.48 -1.06
N ALA A 179 7.58 -7.73 -2.22
CA ALA A 179 8.75 -7.00 -2.67
C ALA A 179 8.47 -6.25 -3.98
N PHE A 180 8.81 -4.97 -4.00
CA PHE A 180 8.78 -4.11 -5.18
C PHE A 180 10.19 -4.03 -5.75
N ILE A 181 10.40 -4.62 -6.94
CA ILE A 181 11.71 -4.78 -7.58
C ILE A 181 11.77 -3.93 -8.84
N GLY A 182 12.90 -3.22 -9.03
CA GLY A 182 13.13 -2.34 -10.18
C GLY A 182 12.43 -0.98 -10.09
N SER A 183 11.62 -0.73 -9.06
CA SER A 183 10.92 0.55 -8.91
C SER A 183 11.83 1.67 -8.42
N PHE A 184 12.88 1.36 -7.63
CA PHE A 184 13.90 2.32 -7.22
C PHE A 184 14.72 2.81 -8.42
N GLU A 185 15.25 1.90 -9.22
CA GLU A 185 16.02 2.19 -10.43
C GLU A 185 15.19 2.95 -11.45
N MET A 186 13.90 2.65 -11.50
CA MET A 186 12.98 3.32 -12.40
C MET A 186 12.67 4.76 -11.98
N PHE A 187 12.31 4.97 -10.71
CA PHE A 187 11.93 6.29 -10.19
C PHE A 187 12.10 6.36 -8.67
N GLY A 188 13.34 6.31 -8.19
CA GLY A 188 13.68 6.41 -6.78
C GLY A 188 13.40 7.80 -6.19
N LYS A 189 13.47 7.89 -4.88
CA LYS A 189 13.23 9.14 -4.13
C LYS A 189 14.22 10.23 -4.54
N GLY A 190 13.71 11.42 -4.87
CA GLY A 190 14.51 12.56 -5.33
C GLY A 190 14.94 12.50 -6.80
N SER A 191 14.60 11.44 -7.53
CA SER A 191 14.90 11.37 -8.96
C SER A 191 13.98 12.29 -9.77
N TRP A 192 14.56 12.97 -10.75
CA TRP A 192 13.84 13.76 -11.77
C TRP A 192 13.81 13.05 -13.13
N SER A 193 14.26 11.79 -13.18
CA SER A 193 14.31 11.00 -14.40
C SER A 193 13.71 9.62 -14.18
N MET A 194 12.80 9.23 -15.04
CA MET A 194 12.27 7.86 -15.09
C MET A 194 13.13 7.03 -16.03
N ARG A 195 13.72 5.93 -15.52
CA ARG A 195 14.60 4.99 -16.25
C ARG A 195 13.95 3.62 -16.30
N GLY A 196 14.29 2.82 -17.30
CA GLY A 196 13.72 1.47 -17.44
C GLY A 196 12.27 1.45 -17.89
N ARG A 197 11.69 0.26 -17.96
CA ARG A 197 10.28 0.03 -18.40
C ARG A 197 9.60 -1.14 -17.70
N SER A 198 10.29 -1.84 -16.81
CA SER A 198 9.78 -3.05 -16.17
C SER A 198 10.02 -3.03 -14.68
N VAL A 199 9.03 -3.46 -13.93
CA VAL A 199 9.07 -3.64 -12.47
C VAL A 199 8.42 -4.98 -12.13
N GLU A 200 8.75 -5.53 -10.97
CA GLU A 200 8.15 -6.77 -10.50
C GLU A 200 7.58 -6.57 -9.09
N LEU A 201 6.40 -7.14 -8.85
CA LEU A 201 5.82 -7.32 -7.52
C LEU A 201 5.86 -8.80 -7.18
N ARG A 202 6.66 -9.18 -6.20
CA ARG A 202 6.71 -10.53 -5.68
C ARG A 202 5.91 -10.62 -4.39
N VAL A 203 5.10 -11.67 -4.29
CA VAL A 203 4.20 -11.92 -3.17
C VAL A 203 4.66 -13.19 -2.47
N GLY A 204 5.00 -13.05 -1.20
CA GLY A 204 5.48 -14.16 -0.37
C GLY A 204 4.35 -14.97 0.27
N THR A 205 4.75 -15.95 1.07
CA THR A 205 3.84 -16.77 1.86
C THR A 205 3.29 -15.98 3.07
N PRO A 206 2.00 -16.10 3.39
CA PRO A 206 1.43 -15.46 4.57
C PRO A 206 2.12 -15.89 5.87
N ILE A 207 2.36 -14.91 6.74
CA ILE A 207 2.85 -15.09 8.11
C ILE A 207 1.65 -15.01 9.05
N GLU A 208 1.41 -16.09 9.79
CA GLU A 208 0.28 -16.18 10.70
C GLU A 208 0.56 -15.40 12.00
N PRO A 209 -0.36 -14.49 12.41
CA PRO A 209 -0.15 -13.68 13.60
C PRO A 209 -0.26 -14.47 14.92
N SER A 210 -0.83 -15.67 14.90
CA SER A 210 -0.99 -16.52 16.08
C SER A 210 0.33 -16.91 16.76
N ASN A 211 1.44 -16.82 16.02
CA ASN A 211 2.79 -17.14 16.51
C ASN A 211 3.44 -15.96 17.24
N TYR A 212 2.76 -14.81 17.34
CA TYR A 212 3.32 -13.58 17.89
C TYR A 212 2.37 -12.93 18.91
N SER A 213 2.97 -12.15 19.80
CA SER A 213 2.28 -11.35 20.81
C SER A 213 2.81 -9.91 20.83
N TYR A 214 2.27 -9.08 21.73
CA TYR A 214 2.78 -7.73 21.92
C TYR A 214 4.22 -7.71 22.47
N GLU A 215 4.62 -8.76 23.21
CA GLU A 215 5.96 -8.94 23.73
C GLU A 215 6.96 -9.27 22.62
N THR A 216 6.56 -10.12 21.66
CA THR A 216 7.40 -10.54 20.52
C THR A 216 7.22 -9.67 19.27
N ARG A 217 6.68 -8.47 19.41
CA ARG A 217 6.43 -7.55 18.30
C ARG A 217 7.68 -7.13 17.50
N GLU A 218 8.85 -7.18 18.15
CA GLU A 218 10.13 -6.86 17.48
C GLU A 218 10.59 -8.02 16.59
N GLU A 219 10.40 -9.24 17.09
CA GLU A 219 10.64 -10.47 16.32
C GLU A 219 9.71 -10.56 15.10
N LEU A 220 8.43 -10.20 15.27
CA LEU A 220 7.50 -10.11 14.15
C LEU A 220 8.00 -9.13 13.07
N ALA A 221 8.44 -7.93 13.49
CA ALA A 221 8.88 -6.91 12.55
C ALA A 221 10.15 -7.35 11.79
N GLU A 222 11.09 -7.99 12.48
CA GLU A 222 12.31 -8.50 11.85
C GLU A 222 12.02 -9.70 10.94
N HIS A 223 11.18 -10.65 11.36
CA HIS A 223 10.78 -11.77 10.52
C HIS A 223 10.09 -11.30 9.23
N VAL A 224 9.18 -10.31 9.31
CA VAL A 224 8.55 -9.74 8.11
C VAL A 224 9.58 -9.07 7.22
N ARG A 225 10.56 -8.36 7.78
CA ARG A 225 11.65 -7.71 7.05
C ARG A 225 12.53 -8.73 6.31
N GLU A 226 12.92 -9.81 6.99
CA GLU A 226 13.67 -10.92 6.40
C GLU A 226 12.91 -11.53 5.22
N LYS A 227 11.60 -11.84 5.41
CA LYS A 227 10.77 -12.41 4.35
C LYS A 227 10.59 -11.48 3.15
N VAL A 228 10.58 -10.16 3.35
CA VAL A 228 10.61 -9.20 2.23
C VAL A 228 11.98 -9.20 1.55
N SER A 229 13.07 -9.31 2.32
CA SER A 229 14.43 -9.39 1.77
C SER A 229 14.65 -10.68 0.96
N ASP A 230 14.12 -11.81 1.41
CA ASP A 230 14.19 -13.10 0.70
C ASP A 230 13.50 -13.06 -0.69
N LEU A 231 12.59 -12.11 -0.90
CA LEU A 231 11.88 -11.92 -2.17
C LEU A 231 12.65 -11.06 -3.19
N ILE A 232 13.68 -10.32 -2.78
CA ILE A 232 14.46 -9.44 -3.67
C ILE A 232 15.58 -10.22 -4.34
#